data_76e00c08af0f522d5a2495ff21a6c59e
#
_entry.id   76e00c08af0f522d5a2495ff21a6c59e
#
_cell.length_a   1.000
_cell.length_b   1.000
_cell.length_c   1.000
_cell.angle_alpha   90.00
_cell.angle_beta   90.00
_cell.angle_gamma   90.00
#
_symmetry.space_group_name_H-M   'P 1'
#
loop_
_entity.id
_entity.type
_entity.pdbx_description
1 polymer ?
#
loop_
_entity_poly.entity_id
_entity_poly.type
_entity_poly.pdbx_seq_one_letter_code
_entity_poly.pdbx_strand_id
1 'polypeptide(L)'
;MKDSNTSKSKERASYARIRDELSDKLFVQIVEKLGVEKRYLDPDYSAKKLAIDLHTNPRYISVVVGLHTGDNYNALVNGYRLRDACRMLRSPRYSEYTIEEIGLMCGFSSRQ
;
A
#
# COMPACT_ATOMS: atom_id res chain seq x y z
N MET A 1 -11.48 36.42 25.08
CA MET A 1 -12.30 35.26 24.74
C MET A 1 -12.23 34.89 23.26
N LYS A 2 -12.35 35.84 22.35
CA LYS A 2 -12.22 35.55 20.92
C LYS A 2 -10.84 35.02 20.58
N ASP A 3 -9.79 35.52 21.20
CA ASP A 3 -8.41 35.12 20.96
C ASP A 3 -8.14 33.65 21.34
N SER A 4 -8.76 33.19 22.41
CA SER A 4 -8.64 31.81 22.89
C SER A 4 -9.20 30.82 21.89
N ASN A 5 -10.36 31.08 21.27
CA ASN A 5 -10.96 30.24 20.27
C ASN A 5 -10.15 30.23 18.94
N THR A 6 -9.63 31.39 18.56
CA THR A 6 -8.79 31.54 17.38
C THR A 6 -7.48 30.75 17.53
N SER A 7 -6.86 30.80 18.70
CA SER A 7 -5.65 30.09 19.04
C SER A 7 -5.85 28.56 18.92
N LYS A 8 -6.95 28.06 19.53
CA LYS A 8 -7.29 26.63 19.44
C LYS A 8 -7.55 26.16 18.02
N SER A 9 -8.21 26.99 17.21
CA SER A 9 -8.45 26.67 15.80
C SER A 9 -7.15 26.58 15.02
N LYS A 10 -6.19 27.48 15.27
CA LYS A 10 -4.88 27.44 14.64
C LYS A 10 -4.08 26.21 15.06
N GLU A 11 -4.13 25.84 16.33
CA GLU A 11 -3.48 24.63 16.83
C GLU A 11 -4.04 23.39 16.16
N ARG A 12 -5.38 23.27 16.05
CA ARG A 12 -6.02 22.14 15.37
C ARG A 12 -5.63 22.05 13.91
N ALA A 13 -5.56 23.19 13.22
CA ALA A 13 -5.13 23.25 11.82
C ALA A 13 -3.67 22.81 11.67
N SER A 14 -2.80 23.19 12.62
CA SER A 14 -1.41 22.78 12.62
C SER A 14 -1.24 21.27 12.84
N TYR A 15 -1.98 20.71 13.78
CA TYR A 15 -1.95 19.27 14.05
C TYR A 15 -2.51 18.48 12.85
N ALA A 16 -3.57 18.97 12.24
CA ALA A 16 -4.14 18.34 11.04
C ALA A 16 -3.13 18.29 9.91
N ARG A 17 -2.40 19.38 9.67
CA ARG A 17 -1.34 19.42 8.65
C ARG A 17 -0.22 18.43 8.94
N ILE A 18 0.22 18.35 10.20
CA ILE A 18 1.27 17.40 10.60
C ILE A 18 0.79 15.97 10.34
N ARG A 19 -0.46 15.64 10.69
CA ARG A 19 -1.01 14.31 10.43
C ARG A 19 -1.08 14.00 8.94
N ASP A 20 -1.48 14.96 8.14
CA ASP A 20 -1.55 14.78 6.68
C ASP A 20 -0.16 14.56 6.09
N GLU A 21 0.83 15.34 6.52
CA GLU A 21 2.22 15.18 6.07
C GLU A 21 2.78 13.82 6.46
N LEU A 22 2.51 13.34 7.68
CA LEU A 22 2.96 12.04 8.14
C LEU A 22 2.26 10.92 7.37
N SER A 23 0.97 11.09 7.08
CA SER A 23 0.19 10.16 6.28
C SER A 23 0.75 10.04 4.86
N ASP A 24 1.03 11.17 4.22
CA ASP A 24 1.61 11.20 2.87
C ASP A 24 2.98 10.53 2.85
N LYS A 25 3.80 10.81 3.84
CA LYS A 25 5.13 10.24 3.97
C LYS A 25 5.07 8.72 4.14
N LEU A 26 4.15 8.25 4.99
CA LEU A 26 3.96 6.82 5.20
C LEU A 26 3.46 6.15 3.92
N PHE A 27 2.53 6.79 3.20
CA PHE A 27 2.03 6.25 1.94
C PHE A 27 3.15 6.10 0.89
N VAL A 28 4.03 7.07 0.79
CA VAL A 28 5.21 6.98 -0.09
C VAL A 28 6.06 5.76 0.28
N GLN A 29 6.31 5.54 1.57
CA GLN A 29 7.06 4.39 2.04
C GLN A 29 6.36 3.07 1.72
N ILE A 30 5.04 3.01 1.83
CA ILE A 30 4.24 1.84 1.47
C ILE A 30 4.41 1.53 -0.02
N VAL A 31 4.27 2.54 -0.87
CA VAL A 31 4.42 2.38 -2.33
C VAL A 31 5.83 1.96 -2.70
N GLU A 32 6.85 2.48 -2.03
CA GLU A 32 8.23 2.07 -2.26
C GLU A 32 8.44 0.59 -1.92
N LYS A 33 7.94 0.14 -0.78
CA LYS A 33 8.04 -1.28 -0.39
C LYS A 33 7.32 -2.19 -1.37
N LEU A 34 6.09 -1.85 -1.72
CA LEU A 34 5.28 -2.70 -2.58
C LEU A 34 5.72 -2.61 -4.04
N GLY A 35 5.82 -1.41 -4.59
CA GLY A 35 6.04 -1.21 -6.02
C GLY A 35 7.48 -1.22 -6.45
N VAL A 36 8.37 -0.52 -5.73
CA VAL A 36 9.78 -0.40 -6.08
C VAL A 36 10.57 -1.62 -5.63
N GLU A 37 10.43 -2.04 -4.37
CA GLU A 37 11.08 -3.24 -3.84
C GLU A 37 10.35 -4.53 -4.23
N LYS A 38 9.18 -4.40 -4.83
CA LYS A 38 8.38 -5.52 -5.33
C LYS A 38 8.03 -6.55 -4.25
N ARG A 39 7.76 -6.07 -3.04
CA ARG A 39 7.36 -6.97 -1.94
C ARG A 39 6.03 -7.68 -2.21
N TYR A 40 5.24 -7.16 -3.16
CA TYR A 40 4.00 -7.83 -3.59
C TYR A 40 4.26 -9.24 -4.17
N LEU A 41 5.48 -9.53 -4.59
CA LEU A 41 5.85 -10.86 -5.11
C LEU A 41 5.83 -11.94 -4.02
N ASP A 42 5.95 -11.55 -2.75
CA ASP A 42 5.76 -12.45 -1.62
C ASP A 42 4.26 -12.61 -1.37
N PRO A 43 3.69 -13.83 -1.56
CA PRO A 43 2.25 -14.03 -1.36
C PRO A 43 1.79 -13.80 0.09
N ASP A 44 2.72 -13.87 1.04
CA ASP A 44 2.44 -13.71 2.46
C ASP A 44 2.77 -12.32 3.00
N TYR A 45 3.05 -11.36 2.12
CA TYR A 45 3.41 -10.01 2.56
C TYR A 45 2.16 -9.25 3.04
N SER A 46 1.83 -9.45 4.30
CA SER A 46 0.65 -8.88 4.95
C SER A 46 0.90 -7.43 5.39
N ALA A 47 -0.18 -6.73 5.75
CA ALA A 47 -0.07 -5.41 6.37
C ALA A 47 0.76 -5.46 7.66
N LYS A 48 0.71 -6.59 8.38
CA LYS A 48 1.52 -6.80 9.58
C LYS A 48 3.01 -6.81 9.27
N LYS A 49 3.43 -7.54 8.24
CA LYS A 49 4.83 -7.57 7.80
C LYS A 49 5.31 -6.21 7.33
N LEU A 50 4.49 -5.54 6.53
CA LEU A 50 4.79 -4.19 6.06
C LEU A 50 4.93 -3.22 7.23
N ALA A 51 4.05 -3.31 8.22
CA ALA A 51 4.09 -2.46 9.40
C ALA A 51 5.39 -2.66 10.19
N ILE A 52 5.85 -3.90 10.32
CA ILE A 52 7.13 -4.20 10.97
C ILE A 52 8.28 -3.55 10.20
N ASP A 53 8.30 -3.69 8.88
CA ASP A 53 9.35 -3.13 8.03
C ASP A 53 9.40 -1.60 8.09
N LEU A 54 8.25 -0.96 8.25
CA LEU A 54 8.14 0.50 8.30
C LEU A 54 8.09 1.07 9.72
N HIS A 55 8.29 0.22 10.75
CA HIS A 55 8.29 0.63 12.15
C HIS A 55 6.98 1.32 12.55
N THR A 56 5.85 0.76 12.13
CA THR A 56 4.52 1.25 12.44
C THR A 56 3.63 0.07 12.83
N ASN A 57 2.32 0.21 12.72
CA ASN A 57 1.38 -0.86 13.04
C ASN A 57 0.36 -1.06 11.91
N PRO A 58 -0.30 -2.24 11.85
CA PRO A 58 -1.23 -2.55 10.76
C PRO A 58 -2.40 -1.58 10.65
N ARG A 59 -2.85 -1.02 11.78
CA ARG A 59 -3.96 -0.08 11.79
C ARG A 59 -3.60 1.20 11.03
N TYR A 60 -2.40 1.73 11.24
CA TYR A 60 -1.93 2.89 10.49
C TYR A 60 -1.80 2.60 9.01
N ILE A 61 -1.27 1.43 8.66
CA ILE A 61 -1.20 1.00 7.25
C ILE A 61 -2.60 1.04 6.64
N SER A 62 -3.57 0.42 7.31
CA SER A 62 -4.95 0.35 6.82
C SER A 62 -5.58 1.73 6.62
N VAL A 63 -5.41 2.62 7.61
CA VAL A 63 -5.96 3.98 7.55
C VAL A 63 -5.33 4.77 6.41
N VAL A 64 -4.01 4.74 6.31
CA VAL A 64 -3.27 5.50 5.29
C VAL A 64 -3.60 5.00 3.88
N VAL A 65 -3.64 3.69 3.67
CA VAL A 65 -4.02 3.11 2.38
C VAL A 65 -5.45 3.51 2.03
N GLY A 66 -6.39 3.43 2.98
CA GLY A 66 -7.77 3.84 2.76
C GLY A 66 -7.91 5.30 2.38
N LEU A 67 -7.17 6.19 3.04
CA LEU A 67 -7.20 7.62 2.76
C LEU A 67 -6.66 7.96 1.37
N HIS A 68 -5.62 7.28 0.92
CA HIS A 68 -4.95 7.59 -0.34
C HIS A 68 -5.50 6.84 -1.54
N THR A 69 -6.07 5.66 -1.35
CA THR A 69 -6.55 4.82 -2.46
C THR A 69 -8.06 4.63 -2.48
N GLY A 70 -8.74 4.87 -1.36
CA GLY A 70 -10.16 4.56 -1.23
C GLY A 70 -10.45 3.08 -1.06
N ASP A 71 -9.42 2.25 -0.86
CA ASP A 71 -9.57 0.80 -0.78
C ASP A 71 -8.68 0.23 0.32
N ASN A 72 -8.71 -1.08 0.52
CA ASN A 72 -7.94 -1.73 1.57
C ASN A 72 -6.54 -2.15 1.07
N TYR A 73 -5.71 -2.59 2.03
CA TYR A 73 -4.35 -3.02 1.75
C TYR A 73 -4.29 -4.18 0.75
N ASN A 74 -5.17 -5.18 0.91
CA ASN A 74 -5.19 -6.34 0.02
C ASN A 74 -5.49 -5.95 -1.42
N ALA A 75 -6.41 -5.02 -1.63
CA ALA A 75 -6.72 -4.50 -2.96
C ALA A 75 -5.52 -3.77 -3.56
N LEU A 76 -4.79 -3.00 -2.76
CA LEU A 76 -3.58 -2.32 -3.23
C LEU A 76 -2.52 -3.32 -3.68
N VAL A 77 -2.23 -4.32 -2.87
CA VAL A 77 -1.23 -5.35 -3.19
C VAL A 77 -1.66 -6.14 -4.41
N ASN A 78 -2.91 -6.57 -4.46
CA ASN A 78 -3.44 -7.33 -5.60
C ASN A 78 -3.42 -6.50 -6.89
N GLY A 79 -3.56 -5.19 -6.79
CA GLY A 79 -3.43 -4.30 -7.94
C GLY A 79 -2.03 -4.37 -8.57
N TYR A 80 -0.98 -4.39 -7.76
CA TYR A 80 0.38 -4.58 -8.25
C TYR A 80 0.56 -5.95 -8.91
N ARG A 81 0.06 -7.00 -8.27
CA ARG A 81 0.13 -8.38 -8.79
C ARG A 81 -0.59 -8.53 -10.12
N LEU A 82 -1.80 -7.99 -10.22
CA LEU A 82 -2.60 -8.05 -11.44
C LEU A 82 -1.94 -7.29 -12.59
N ARG A 83 -1.39 -6.12 -12.31
CA ARG A 83 -0.69 -5.32 -13.32
C ARG A 83 0.50 -6.08 -13.90
N ASP A 84 1.26 -6.72 -13.04
CA ASP A 84 2.41 -7.52 -13.44
C ASP A 84 1.98 -8.75 -14.24
N ALA A 85 0.95 -9.45 -13.77
CA ALA A 85 0.40 -10.61 -14.46
C ALA A 85 -0.12 -10.25 -15.86
N CYS A 86 -0.85 -9.15 -15.99
CA CYS A 86 -1.34 -8.67 -17.28
C CYS A 86 -0.18 -8.34 -18.23
N ARG A 87 0.87 -7.72 -17.71
CA ARG A 87 2.08 -7.44 -18.51
C ARG A 87 2.70 -8.72 -19.02
N MET A 88 2.84 -9.73 -18.17
CA MET A 88 3.42 -11.02 -18.55
C MET A 88 2.56 -11.77 -19.57
N LEU A 89 1.24 -11.76 -19.37
CA LEU A 89 0.31 -12.42 -20.29
C LEU A 89 0.33 -11.83 -21.70
N ARG A 90 0.69 -10.56 -21.84
CA ARG A 90 0.82 -9.90 -23.14
C ARG A 90 2.17 -10.11 -23.79
N SER A 91 3.14 -10.62 -23.07
CA SER A 91 4.51 -10.76 -23.57
C SER A 91 4.71 -12.14 -24.18
N PRO A 92 5.21 -12.25 -25.45
CA PRO A 92 5.55 -13.53 -26.05
C PRO A 92 6.59 -14.33 -25.25
N ARG A 93 7.40 -13.64 -24.44
CA ARG A 93 8.42 -14.27 -23.59
C ARG A 93 7.81 -15.30 -22.63
N TYR A 94 6.55 -15.12 -22.23
CA TYR A 94 5.87 -15.96 -21.24
C TYR A 94 4.81 -16.87 -21.87
N SER A 95 4.84 -17.07 -23.19
CA SER A 95 3.83 -17.83 -23.91
C SER A 95 3.77 -19.31 -23.50
N GLU A 96 4.86 -19.85 -22.96
CA GLU A 96 4.91 -21.24 -22.52
C GLU A 96 4.36 -21.46 -21.11
N TYR A 97 4.06 -20.38 -20.40
CA TYR A 97 3.55 -20.47 -19.02
C TYR A 97 2.03 -20.48 -18.99
N THR A 98 1.46 -21.24 -18.05
CA THR A 98 0.02 -21.20 -17.80
C THR A 98 -0.38 -19.93 -17.04
N ILE A 99 -1.66 -19.64 -17.02
CA ILE A 99 -2.19 -18.50 -16.26
C ILE A 99 -1.88 -18.67 -14.77
N GLU A 100 -2.03 -19.89 -14.23
CA GLU A 100 -1.73 -20.20 -12.84
C GLU A 100 -0.25 -19.97 -12.52
N GLU A 101 0.64 -20.42 -13.40
CA GLU A 101 2.08 -20.22 -13.24
C GLU A 101 2.43 -18.73 -13.22
N ILE A 102 1.87 -17.95 -14.12
CA ILE A 102 2.06 -16.51 -14.17
C ILE A 102 1.53 -15.85 -12.88
N GLY A 103 0.36 -16.28 -12.41
CA GLY A 103 -0.20 -15.77 -11.16
C GLY A 103 0.74 -15.99 -9.97
N LEU A 104 1.29 -17.19 -9.85
CA LEU A 104 2.26 -17.51 -8.78
C LEU A 104 3.53 -16.68 -8.91
N MET A 105 4.02 -16.45 -10.12
CA MET A 105 5.20 -15.61 -10.35
C MET A 105 4.97 -14.16 -9.96
N CYS A 106 3.73 -13.71 -9.96
CA CYS A 106 3.37 -12.33 -9.60
C CYS A 106 2.97 -12.16 -8.13
N GLY A 107 3.07 -13.22 -7.33
CA GLY A 107 2.80 -13.15 -5.91
C GLY A 107 1.44 -13.64 -5.45
N PHE A 108 0.60 -14.12 -6.36
CA PHE A 108 -0.67 -14.72 -5.95
C PHE A 108 -0.45 -16.06 -5.29
N SER A 109 -1.30 -16.39 -4.32
CA SER A 109 -1.22 -17.66 -3.62
C SER A 109 -2.04 -18.71 -4.35
N SER A 110 -1.54 -19.96 -4.33
CA SER A 110 -2.26 -21.11 -4.87
C SER A 110 -3.41 -21.57 -3.96
N ARG A 111 -3.57 -20.93 -2.80
CA ARG A 111 -4.56 -21.34 -1.78
C ARG A 111 -5.95 -20.74 -2.02
N GLN A 112 -6.17 -20.13 -3.13
CA GLN A 112 -7.49 -19.63 -3.48
C GLN A 112 -8.16 -20.60 -4.42
#